data_fe5191868b8ac8f163f8d60280b17e15
#
_entry.id   fe5191868b8ac8f163f8d60280b17e15
#
_cell.length_a   1.000
_cell.length_b   1.000
_cell.length_c   1.000
_cell.angle_alpha   90.00
_cell.angle_beta   90.00
_cell.angle_gamma   90.00
#
_symmetry.space_group_name_H-M   'P 1'
#
loop_
_entity.id
_entity.type
_entity.pdbx_description
1 polymer ?
#
loop_
_entity_poly.entity_id
_entity_poly.type
_entity_poly.pdbx_seq_one_letter_code
_entity_poly.pdbx_strand_id
1 'polypeptide(L)'
;VGDLGLGQQQLVEIAKALNKQVRLLILDEPTASLTEQETAVLLNIIRDLQNHGIACIYISHKLNEVKAISDTICVIRDGQHIGTREAEGMSEDDIITMMVGRELTALYPNEPHTIGEELLRVENLTAWHPVNRHIKRVDNLSFSLHRGEILGIAGLVGAGRTEAVQCLFGVWPGRWEGKIYIDGQPVKIDNCQQAIAKGIAMVPEDRKKDGIV
;
A
#
# COMPACT_ATOMS: atom_id res chain seq x y z
N VAL A 1 -18.86 13.27 5.77
CA VAL A 1 -18.17 11.97 5.72
C VAL A 1 -17.59 11.72 4.33
N GLY A 2 -18.32 12.03 3.26
CA GLY A 2 -17.84 11.82 1.88
C GLY A 2 -16.56 12.57 1.49
N ASP A 3 -16.20 13.64 2.20
CA ASP A 3 -15.01 14.46 1.97
C ASP A 3 -13.81 14.04 2.81
N LEU A 4 -13.98 13.03 3.68
CA LEU A 4 -12.91 12.48 4.52
C LEU A 4 -12.04 11.52 3.71
N GLY A 5 -10.75 11.42 4.03
CA GLY A 5 -9.88 10.37 3.51
C GLY A 5 -10.37 8.97 3.90
N LEU A 6 -10.02 7.95 3.10
CA LEU A 6 -10.47 6.56 3.31
C LEU A 6 -10.23 6.05 4.73
N GLY A 7 -9.07 6.35 5.33
CA GLY A 7 -8.76 5.97 6.70
C GLY A 7 -9.71 6.61 7.73
N GLN A 8 -10.02 7.89 7.56
CA GLN A 8 -10.97 8.59 8.44
C GLN A 8 -12.40 8.06 8.27
N GLN A 9 -12.81 7.68 7.06
CA GLN A 9 -14.10 7.02 6.82
C GLN A 9 -14.17 5.68 7.55
N GLN A 10 -13.10 4.90 7.56
CA GLN A 10 -12.99 3.64 8.29
C GLN A 10 -13.18 3.85 9.79
N LEU A 11 -12.51 4.84 10.38
CA LEU A 11 -12.65 5.17 11.80
C LEU A 11 -14.09 5.61 12.15
N VAL A 12 -14.78 6.32 11.26
CA VAL A 12 -16.18 6.71 11.44
C VAL A 12 -17.09 5.48 11.44
N GLU A 13 -16.89 4.49 10.56
CA GLU A 13 -17.68 3.26 10.55
C GLU A 13 -17.45 2.43 11.83
N ILE A 14 -16.22 2.37 12.34
CA ILE A 14 -15.92 1.73 13.62
C ILE A 14 -16.64 2.44 14.76
N ALA A 15 -16.54 3.78 14.84
CA ALA A 15 -17.24 4.57 15.87
C ALA A 15 -18.77 4.38 15.81
N LYS A 16 -19.33 4.27 14.62
CA LYS A 16 -20.75 3.99 14.40
C LYS A 16 -21.16 2.59 14.89
N ALA A 17 -20.31 1.58 14.66
CA ALA A 17 -20.54 0.23 15.19
C ALA A 17 -20.52 0.22 16.72
N LEU A 18 -19.57 0.93 17.34
CA LEU A 18 -19.42 1.03 18.79
C LEU A 18 -20.62 1.69 19.50
N ASN A 19 -21.26 2.65 18.85
CA ASN A 19 -22.43 3.33 19.41
C ASN A 19 -23.66 2.41 19.57
N LYS A 20 -23.60 1.16 19.09
CA LYS A 20 -24.72 0.20 19.11
C LYS A 20 -24.74 -0.77 20.30
N GLN A 21 -23.94 -0.55 21.33
CA GLN A 21 -23.81 -1.44 22.51
C GLN A 21 -23.59 -2.92 22.12
N VAL A 22 -22.66 -3.15 21.23
CA VAL A 22 -22.33 -4.48 20.70
C VAL A 22 -21.65 -5.35 21.75
N ARG A 23 -21.91 -6.65 21.72
CA ARG A 23 -21.22 -7.67 22.53
C ARG A 23 -20.11 -8.37 21.76
N LEU A 24 -20.19 -8.35 20.44
CA LEU A 24 -19.22 -8.90 19.50
C LEU A 24 -18.99 -7.88 18.38
N LEU A 25 -17.73 -7.57 18.09
CA LEU A 25 -17.30 -6.74 16.99
C LEU A 25 -16.50 -7.57 15.99
N ILE A 26 -16.87 -7.51 14.71
CA ILE A 26 -16.14 -8.17 13.62
C ILE A 26 -15.48 -7.07 12.78
N LEU A 27 -14.17 -7.17 12.61
CA LEU A 27 -13.32 -6.24 11.86
C LEU A 27 -12.64 -7.00 10.72
N ASP A 28 -13.02 -6.70 9.50
CA ASP A 28 -12.47 -7.30 8.29
C ASP A 28 -11.54 -6.30 7.60
N GLU A 29 -10.22 -6.62 7.60
CA GLU A 29 -9.13 -5.78 7.06
C GLU A 29 -9.22 -4.29 7.48
N PRO A 30 -9.44 -3.97 8.78
CA PRO A 30 -9.80 -2.61 9.19
C PRO A 30 -8.66 -1.59 9.00
N THR A 31 -7.43 -2.04 8.77
CA THR A 31 -6.25 -1.20 8.62
C THR A 31 -5.75 -1.08 7.19
N ALA A 32 -6.47 -1.64 6.21
CA ALA A 32 -6.01 -1.67 4.82
C ALA A 32 -5.76 -0.27 4.22
N SER A 33 -6.51 0.74 4.66
CA SER A 33 -6.40 2.13 4.20
C SER A 33 -5.87 3.11 5.27
N LEU A 34 -5.43 2.60 6.43
CA LEU A 34 -4.92 3.40 7.54
C LEU A 34 -3.41 3.61 7.44
N THR A 35 -2.95 4.76 7.91
CA THR A 35 -1.54 5.01 8.21
C THR A 35 -1.11 4.20 9.45
N GLU A 36 0.19 4.05 9.69
CA GLU A 36 0.71 3.38 10.90
C GLU A 36 0.22 4.04 12.19
N GLN A 37 0.14 5.38 12.21
CA GLN A 37 -0.36 6.12 13.37
C GLN A 37 -1.86 5.84 13.62
N GLU A 38 -2.67 5.86 12.57
CA GLU A 38 -4.10 5.55 12.66
C GLU A 38 -4.33 4.07 13.05
N THR A 39 -3.51 3.16 12.54
CA THR A 39 -3.50 1.75 12.93
C THR A 39 -3.23 1.60 14.42
N ALA A 40 -2.21 2.26 14.95
CA ALA A 40 -1.90 2.22 16.38
C ALA A 40 -3.07 2.72 17.24
N VAL A 41 -3.74 3.80 16.82
CA VAL A 41 -4.94 4.32 17.49
C VAL A 41 -6.06 3.28 17.47
N LEU A 42 -6.33 2.65 16.32
CA LEU A 42 -7.36 1.63 16.20
C LEU A 42 -7.07 0.42 17.10
N LEU A 43 -5.83 -0.10 17.10
CA LEU A 43 -5.46 -1.24 17.94
C LEU A 43 -5.63 -0.92 19.44
N ASN A 44 -5.35 0.30 19.86
CA ASN A 44 -5.61 0.73 21.24
C ASN A 44 -7.11 0.76 21.55
N ILE A 45 -7.94 1.27 20.65
CA ILE A 45 -9.42 1.24 20.80
C ILE A 45 -9.91 -0.19 20.96
N ILE A 46 -9.42 -1.14 20.16
CA ILE A 46 -9.83 -2.55 20.25
C ILE A 46 -9.42 -3.16 21.60
N ARG A 47 -8.22 -2.83 22.11
CA ARG A 47 -7.80 -3.27 23.47
C ARG A 47 -8.71 -2.71 24.56
N ASP A 48 -9.10 -1.44 24.45
CA ASP A 48 -10.02 -0.83 25.39
C ASP A 48 -11.41 -1.51 25.37
N LEU A 49 -11.88 -1.92 24.19
CA LEU A 49 -13.12 -2.67 24.05
C LEU A 49 -13.04 -4.06 24.70
N GLN A 50 -11.93 -4.76 24.49
CA GLN A 50 -11.64 -6.04 25.14
C GLN A 50 -11.68 -5.89 26.68
N ASN A 51 -11.06 -4.84 27.23
CA ASN A 51 -11.09 -4.54 28.65
C ASN A 51 -12.50 -4.27 29.18
N HIS A 52 -13.42 -3.83 28.33
CA HIS A 52 -14.84 -3.65 28.65
C HIS A 52 -15.72 -4.89 28.36
N GLY A 53 -15.10 -6.04 28.07
CA GLY A 53 -15.78 -7.31 27.87
C GLY A 53 -16.42 -7.49 26.48
N ILE A 54 -16.05 -6.68 25.50
CA ILE A 54 -16.50 -6.85 24.11
C ILE A 54 -15.57 -7.84 23.42
N ALA A 55 -16.13 -8.94 22.89
CA ALA A 55 -15.37 -9.88 22.08
C ALA A 55 -15.12 -9.30 20.69
N CYS A 56 -13.92 -9.54 20.14
CA CYS A 56 -13.56 -9.06 18.80
C CYS A 56 -13.08 -10.21 17.92
N ILE A 57 -13.54 -10.23 16.66
CA ILE A 57 -12.93 -11.02 15.58
C ILE A 57 -12.18 -10.04 14.68
N TYR A 58 -10.85 -10.19 14.61
CA TYR A 58 -9.97 -9.35 13.83
C TYR A 58 -9.42 -10.14 12.66
N ILE A 59 -9.78 -9.74 11.44
CA ILE A 59 -9.33 -10.40 10.21
C ILE A 59 -8.31 -9.50 9.55
N SER A 60 -7.10 -10.00 9.34
CA SER A 60 -6.02 -9.28 8.66
C SER A 60 -4.98 -10.25 8.10
N HIS A 61 -4.31 -9.83 7.05
CA HIS A 61 -3.10 -10.49 6.53
C HIS A 61 -1.80 -9.84 7.06
N LYS A 62 -1.91 -8.76 7.83
CA LYS A 62 -0.77 -8.10 8.48
C LYS A 62 -0.45 -8.78 9.82
N LEU A 63 0.50 -9.69 9.78
CA LEU A 63 0.82 -10.57 10.91
C LEU A 63 1.27 -9.83 12.17
N ASN A 64 1.99 -8.72 12.02
CA ASN A 64 2.39 -7.86 13.12
C ASN A 64 1.20 -7.32 13.90
N GLU A 65 0.12 -6.93 13.21
CA GLU A 65 -1.11 -6.46 13.85
C GLU A 65 -1.85 -7.60 14.54
N VAL A 66 -2.02 -8.74 13.84
CA VAL A 66 -2.66 -9.95 14.38
C VAL A 66 -1.96 -10.39 15.67
N LYS A 67 -0.64 -10.50 15.65
CA LYS A 67 0.13 -10.87 16.84
C LYS A 67 0.03 -9.87 17.98
N ALA A 68 -0.03 -8.58 17.65
CA ALA A 68 -0.08 -7.52 18.67
C ALA A 68 -1.40 -7.48 19.44
N ILE A 69 -2.50 -7.97 18.85
CA ILE A 69 -3.83 -7.75 19.43
C ILE A 69 -4.60 -9.03 19.80
N SER A 70 -4.24 -10.18 19.19
CA SER A 70 -5.02 -11.40 19.36
C SER A 70 -4.55 -12.23 20.55
N ASP A 71 -5.51 -12.83 21.27
CA ASP A 71 -5.26 -13.87 22.27
C ASP A 71 -5.11 -15.23 21.58
N THR A 72 -5.89 -15.47 20.52
CA THR A 72 -5.93 -16.72 19.75
C THR A 72 -5.91 -16.42 18.27
N ILE A 73 -5.11 -17.18 17.51
CA ILE A 73 -4.98 -17.05 16.07
C ILE A 73 -5.55 -18.29 15.38
N CYS A 74 -6.52 -18.08 14.51
CA CYS A 74 -7.11 -19.11 13.64
C CYS A 74 -6.65 -18.88 12.20
N VAL A 75 -6.00 -19.87 11.60
CA VAL A 75 -5.53 -19.80 10.22
C VAL A 75 -6.48 -20.55 9.29
N ILE A 76 -6.91 -19.86 8.24
CA ILE A 76 -7.75 -20.38 7.16
C ILE A 76 -6.95 -20.30 5.86
N ARG A 77 -6.96 -21.37 5.06
CA ARG A 77 -6.32 -21.43 3.76
C ARG A 77 -7.21 -22.19 2.79
N ASP A 78 -7.45 -21.63 1.61
CA ASP A 78 -8.30 -22.22 0.57
C ASP A 78 -9.69 -22.66 1.09
N GLY A 79 -10.28 -21.86 2.01
CA GLY A 79 -11.55 -22.14 2.65
C GLY A 79 -11.52 -23.22 3.74
N GLN A 80 -10.34 -23.76 4.06
CA GLN A 80 -10.17 -24.82 5.05
C GLN A 80 -9.54 -24.28 6.34
N HIS A 81 -10.05 -24.76 7.48
CA HIS A 81 -9.43 -24.51 8.78
C HIS A 81 -8.12 -25.30 8.90
N ILE A 82 -7.00 -24.59 9.02
CA ILE A 82 -5.66 -25.19 9.15
C ILE A 82 -5.31 -25.46 10.61
N GLY A 83 -5.72 -24.55 11.49
CA GLY A 83 -5.51 -24.69 12.91
C GLY A 83 -5.82 -23.44 13.69
N THR A 84 -6.01 -23.61 14.99
CA THR A 84 -6.22 -22.53 15.95
C THR A 84 -5.22 -22.71 17.08
N ARG A 85 -4.50 -21.66 17.45
CA ARG A 85 -3.49 -21.69 18.52
C ARG A 85 -3.53 -20.39 19.32
N GLU A 86 -3.03 -20.43 20.55
CA GLU A 86 -2.77 -19.22 21.33
C GLU A 86 -1.70 -18.36 20.64
N ALA A 87 -1.92 -17.04 20.62
CA ALA A 87 -0.99 -16.11 19.96
C ALA A 87 0.33 -16.01 20.73
N GLU A 88 0.29 -16.21 22.05
CA GLU A 88 1.47 -16.27 22.90
C GLU A 88 2.35 -17.46 22.49
N GLY A 89 3.60 -17.16 22.14
CA GLY A 89 4.56 -18.19 21.71
C GLY A 89 4.55 -18.54 20.22
N MET A 90 3.58 -18.06 19.43
CA MET A 90 3.66 -18.21 17.96
C MET A 90 4.62 -17.19 17.35
N SER A 91 5.54 -17.65 16.51
CA SER A 91 6.33 -16.77 15.65
C SER A 91 5.55 -16.35 14.41
N GLU A 92 5.98 -15.27 13.72
CA GLU A 92 5.41 -14.93 12.42
C GLU A 92 5.63 -16.03 11.39
N ASP A 93 6.78 -16.71 11.44
CA ASP A 93 7.11 -17.83 10.55
C ASP A 93 6.16 -19.01 10.75
N ASP A 94 5.74 -19.29 12.00
CA ASP A 94 4.73 -20.32 12.26
C ASP A 94 3.40 -20.00 11.59
N ILE A 95 2.95 -18.75 11.70
CA ILE A 95 1.71 -18.28 11.07
C ILE A 95 1.83 -18.36 9.55
N ILE A 96 2.94 -17.86 8.99
CA ILE A 96 3.23 -17.91 7.55
C ILE A 96 3.23 -19.35 7.05
N THR A 97 3.91 -20.26 7.77
CA THR A 97 3.95 -21.67 7.41
C THR A 97 2.55 -22.30 7.38
N MET A 98 1.70 -21.98 8.36
CA MET A 98 0.30 -22.43 8.36
C MET A 98 -0.50 -21.82 7.19
N MET A 99 -0.31 -20.54 6.86
CA MET A 99 -0.99 -19.85 5.76
C MET A 99 -0.57 -20.38 4.39
N VAL A 100 0.73 -20.60 4.17
CA VAL A 100 1.31 -20.99 2.88
C VAL A 100 1.40 -22.51 2.71
N GLY A 101 1.55 -23.25 3.80
CA GLY A 101 1.64 -24.72 3.82
C GLY A 101 3.01 -25.28 3.51
N ARG A 102 4.04 -24.45 3.47
CA ARG A 102 5.44 -24.83 3.32
C ARG A 102 6.33 -23.83 4.07
N GLU A 103 7.47 -24.27 4.54
CA GLU A 103 8.49 -23.35 5.04
C GLU A 103 8.96 -22.44 3.91
N LEU A 104 8.96 -21.13 4.16
CA LEU A 104 9.53 -20.16 3.23
C LEU A 104 11.04 -20.09 3.49
N THR A 105 11.81 -20.91 2.80
CA THR A 105 13.30 -20.93 2.92
C THR A 105 13.95 -19.67 2.35
N ALA A 106 13.24 -18.91 1.49
CA ALA A 106 13.65 -17.59 1.04
C ALA A 106 12.40 -16.80 0.63
N LEU A 107 12.01 -15.79 1.41
CA LEU A 107 10.92 -14.87 1.10
C LEU A 107 11.17 -14.07 -0.21
N TYR A 108 12.45 -13.76 -0.45
CA TYR A 108 12.90 -13.01 -1.63
C TYR A 108 14.23 -13.60 -2.10
N PRO A 109 14.24 -14.50 -3.10
CA PRO A 109 15.49 -14.96 -3.68
C PRO A 109 16.18 -13.75 -4.34
N ASN A 110 17.30 -13.33 -3.76
CA ASN A 110 18.12 -12.27 -4.32
C ASN A 110 19.15 -12.93 -5.26
N GLU A 111 18.75 -13.14 -6.51
CA GLU A 111 19.69 -13.63 -7.53
C GLU A 111 20.60 -12.47 -7.98
N PRO A 112 21.92 -12.72 -8.07
CA PRO A 112 22.84 -11.71 -8.59
C PRO A 112 22.43 -11.33 -10.01
N HIS A 113 22.24 -10.05 -10.25
CA HIS A 113 21.93 -9.50 -11.57
C HIS A 113 22.91 -8.40 -11.93
N THR A 114 23.14 -8.23 -13.24
CA THR A 114 24.02 -7.18 -13.73
C THR A 114 23.21 -5.94 -14.04
N ILE A 115 23.55 -4.83 -13.39
CA ILE A 115 23.00 -3.51 -13.70
C ILE A 115 23.70 -2.99 -14.96
N GLY A 116 22.92 -2.66 -15.97
CA GLY A 116 23.39 -2.17 -17.27
C GLY A 116 23.45 -0.65 -17.37
N GLU A 117 23.35 -0.15 -18.59
CA GLU A 117 23.37 1.28 -18.88
C GLU A 117 22.09 1.99 -18.40
N GLU A 118 22.16 3.33 -18.25
CA GLU A 118 21.00 4.17 -17.90
C GLU A 118 19.88 4.01 -18.95
N LEU A 119 18.72 3.59 -18.51
CA LEU A 119 17.52 3.44 -19.33
C LEU A 119 16.59 4.65 -19.23
N LEU A 120 16.34 5.09 -17.99
CA LEU A 120 15.44 6.21 -17.72
C LEU A 120 16.15 7.20 -16.81
N ARG A 121 16.01 8.48 -17.13
CA ARG A 121 16.42 9.56 -16.24
C ARG A 121 15.33 10.62 -16.17
N VAL A 122 15.02 11.01 -14.95
CA VAL A 122 14.05 12.05 -14.63
C VAL A 122 14.78 13.19 -13.95
N GLU A 123 14.56 14.41 -14.41
CA GLU A 123 15.18 15.61 -13.87
C GLU A 123 14.14 16.65 -13.47
N ASN A 124 14.21 17.08 -12.20
CA ASN A 124 13.45 18.20 -11.62
C ASN A 124 11.94 18.06 -11.82
N LEU A 125 11.40 16.84 -11.70
CA LEU A 125 9.96 16.60 -11.83
C LEU A 125 9.21 17.29 -10.69
N THR A 126 8.36 18.23 -11.05
CA THR A 126 7.45 18.93 -10.13
C THR A 126 6.04 18.83 -10.65
N ALA A 127 5.11 18.40 -9.82
CA ALA A 127 3.71 18.24 -10.18
C ALA A 127 2.80 18.95 -9.17
N TRP A 128 1.77 19.63 -9.67
CA TRP A 128 0.81 20.38 -8.85
C TRP A 128 -0.54 19.65 -8.80
N HIS A 129 -1.22 19.85 -7.65
CA HIS A 129 -2.57 19.33 -7.47
C HIS A 129 -3.51 19.86 -8.57
N PRO A 130 -4.34 18.99 -9.19
CA PRO A 130 -5.16 19.37 -10.36
C PRO A 130 -6.11 20.54 -10.11
N VAL A 131 -6.70 20.61 -8.92
CA VAL A 131 -7.65 21.65 -8.52
C VAL A 131 -6.95 22.80 -7.81
N ASN A 132 -6.15 22.50 -6.76
CA ASN A 132 -5.44 23.52 -6.01
C ASN A 132 -4.00 23.67 -6.53
N ARG A 133 -3.84 24.53 -7.54
CA ARG A 133 -2.57 24.73 -8.27
C ARG A 133 -1.42 25.33 -7.45
N HIS A 134 -1.66 25.73 -6.20
CA HIS A 134 -0.61 26.20 -5.28
C HIS A 134 0.02 25.06 -4.49
N ILE A 135 -0.60 23.89 -4.44
CA ILE A 135 -0.11 22.74 -3.71
C ILE A 135 0.72 21.87 -4.66
N LYS A 136 1.99 21.72 -4.37
CA LYS A 136 2.85 20.74 -5.03
C LYS A 136 2.55 19.35 -4.46
N ARG A 137 2.37 18.37 -5.33
CA ARG A 137 2.25 16.95 -4.99
C ARG A 137 3.58 16.22 -5.14
N VAL A 138 4.38 16.67 -6.09
CA VAL A 138 5.78 16.28 -6.27
C VAL A 138 6.58 17.55 -6.37
N ASP A 139 7.72 17.63 -5.71
CA ASP A 139 8.57 18.81 -5.71
C ASP A 139 10.02 18.44 -6.02
N ASN A 140 10.49 18.81 -7.21
CA ASN A 140 11.86 18.69 -7.67
C ASN A 140 12.47 17.26 -7.57
N LEU A 141 11.68 16.23 -7.93
CA LEU A 141 12.13 14.85 -7.93
C LEU A 141 13.06 14.57 -9.10
N SER A 142 14.23 14.00 -8.82
CA SER A 142 15.18 13.55 -9.83
C SER A 142 15.71 12.17 -9.46
N PHE A 143 15.79 11.27 -10.45
CA PHE A 143 16.37 9.94 -10.29
C PHE A 143 16.75 9.36 -11.65
N SER A 144 17.57 8.31 -11.64
CA SER A 144 17.84 7.48 -12.80
C SER A 144 17.53 6.01 -12.51
N LEU A 145 17.28 5.26 -13.58
CA LEU A 145 17.03 3.83 -13.57
C LEU A 145 17.83 3.18 -14.68
N HIS A 146 18.51 2.09 -14.37
CA HIS A 146 19.36 1.36 -15.27
C HIS A 146 18.69 0.07 -15.76
N ARG A 147 19.16 -0.46 -16.85
CA ARG A 147 18.69 -1.75 -17.38
C ARG A 147 18.96 -2.87 -16.37
N GLY A 148 17.92 -3.68 -16.08
CA GLY A 148 18.00 -4.76 -15.10
C GLY A 148 17.97 -4.30 -13.63
N GLU A 149 17.82 -3.00 -13.35
CA GLU A 149 17.68 -2.46 -12.01
C GLU A 149 16.23 -2.49 -11.53
N ILE A 150 16.02 -2.73 -10.24
CA ILE A 150 14.75 -2.51 -9.55
C ILE A 150 14.93 -1.31 -8.62
N LEU A 151 14.35 -0.17 -8.99
CA LEU A 151 14.36 1.04 -8.16
C LEU A 151 13.15 1.04 -7.21
N GLY A 152 13.40 1.01 -5.91
CA GLY A 152 12.38 1.17 -4.89
C GLY A 152 12.12 2.64 -4.57
N ILE A 153 10.86 3.10 -4.71
CA ILE A 153 10.44 4.45 -4.31
C ILE A 153 9.61 4.35 -3.04
N ALA A 154 10.19 4.68 -1.90
CA ALA A 154 9.53 4.66 -0.59
C ALA A 154 8.99 6.04 -0.21
N GLY A 155 7.99 6.05 0.67
CA GLY A 155 7.40 7.28 1.23
C GLY A 155 6.08 7.01 1.93
N LEU A 156 5.69 7.91 2.82
CA LEU A 156 4.40 7.85 3.52
C LEU A 156 3.21 8.06 2.57
N VAL A 157 2.00 7.76 3.05
CA VAL A 157 0.76 8.09 2.33
C VAL A 157 0.71 9.59 2.02
N GLY A 158 0.46 9.94 0.76
CA GLY A 158 0.45 11.34 0.32
C GLY A 158 1.83 11.93 -0.02
N ALA A 159 2.91 11.12 -0.02
CA ALA A 159 4.26 11.58 -0.37
C ALA A 159 4.47 11.91 -1.86
N GLY A 160 3.48 11.69 -2.71
CA GLY A 160 3.58 12.03 -4.14
C GLY A 160 4.10 10.90 -5.03
N ARG A 161 4.23 9.67 -4.51
CA ARG A 161 4.74 8.51 -5.27
C ARG A 161 3.88 8.19 -6.48
N THR A 162 2.58 8.03 -6.27
CA THR A 162 1.60 7.75 -7.34
C THR A 162 1.56 8.88 -8.36
N GLU A 163 1.57 10.12 -7.89
CA GLU A 163 1.56 11.31 -8.74
C GLU A 163 2.82 11.37 -9.64
N ALA A 164 3.98 11.04 -9.10
CA ALA A 164 5.22 11.00 -9.86
C ALA A 164 5.15 9.96 -11.01
N VAL A 165 4.73 8.72 -10.73
CA VAL A 165 4.63 7.69 -11.78
C VAL A 165 3.51 7.98 -12.77
N GLN A 166 2.42 8.63 -12.36
CA GLN A 166 1.36 9.10 -13.25
C GLN A 166 1.86 10.18 -14.23
N CYS A 167 2.76 11.08 -13.78
CA CYS A 167 3.43 12.03 -14.69
C CYS A 167 4.28 11.29 -15.73
N LEU A 168 5.05 10.28 -15.32
CA LEU A 168 5.87 9.49 -16.23
C LEU A 168 5.05 8.69 -17.23
N PHE A 169 3.87 8.23 -16.81
CA PHE A 169 2.95 7.48 -17.67
C PHE A 169 2.01 8.37 -18.50
N GLY A 170 2.06 9.69 -18.28
CA GLY A 170 1.28 10.67 -19.05
C GLY A 170 -0.21 10.69 -18.69
N VAL A 171 -0.59 10.27 -17.48
CA VAL A 171 -2.00 10.25 -17.02
C VAL A 171 -2.28 11.22 -15.86
N TRP A 172 -1.27 11.96 -15.40
CA TRP A 172 -1.47 12.98 -14.37
C TRP A 172 -2.39 14.10 -14.88
N PRO A 173 -3.54 14.36 -14.22
CA PRO A 173 -4.49 15.36 -14.72
C PRO A 173 -4.10 16.81 -14.38
N GLY A 174 -3.09 17.00 -13.53
CA GLY A 174 -2.61 18.31 -13.13
C GLY A 174 -1.46 18.83 -14.00
N ARG A 175 -1.07 20.09 -13.77
CA ARG A 175 0.16 20.64 -14.35
C ARG A 175 1.37 19.90 -13.75
N TRP A 176 2.36 19.61 -14.59
CA TRP A 176 3.68 19.18 -14.16
C TRP A 176 4.77 19.78 -15.05
N GLU A 177 6.00 19.79 -14.58
CA GLU A 177 7.19 20.20 -15.30
C GLU A 177 8.36 19.29 -14.90
N GLY A 178 9.39 19.29 -15.71
CA GLY A 178 10.57 18.44 -15.55
C GLY A 178 11.00 17.90 -16.91
N LYS A 179 12.05 17.06 -16.91
CA LYS A 179 12.56 16.43 -18.13
C LYS A 179 12.64 14.92 -17.93
N ILE A 180 12.27 14.18 -18.96
CA ILE A 180 12.34 12.72 -18.99
C ILE A 180 13.25 12.35 -20.15
N TYR A 181 14.18 11.42 -19.89
CA TYR A 181 15.08 10.86 -20.89
C TYR A 181 14.94 9.34 -20.90
N ILE A 182 14.86 8.76 -22.08
CA ILE A 182 14.90 7.31 -22.31
C ILE A 182 16.07 7.03 -23.26
N ASP A 183 16.95 6.11 -22.87
CA ASP A 183 18.18 5.81 -23.61
C ASP A 183 18.98 7.09 -23.95
N GLY A 184 19.08 8.01 -22.98
CA GLY A 184 19.77 9.29 -23.11
C GLY A 184 19.07 10.33 -24.00
N GLN A 185 17.92 10.00 -24.62
CA GLN A 185 17.19 10.93 -25.49
C GLN A 185 16.04 11.59 -24.71
N PRO A 186 15.88 12.93 -24.81
CA PRO A 186 14.76 13.60 -24.19
C PRO A 186 13.44 13.15 -24.83
N VAL A 187 12.46 12.83 -24.00
CA VAL A 187 11.14 12.38 -24.45
C VAL A 187 10.04 13.24 -23.83
N LYS A 188 8.98 13.44 -24.59
CA LYS A 188 7.75 14.05 -24.10
C LYS A 188 6.67 12.99 -24.07
N ILE A 189 5.98 12.86 -22.93
CA ILE A 189 4.91 11.90 -22.71
C ILE A 189 3.69 12.67 -22.21
N ASP A 190 2.73 12.86 -23.10
CA ASP A 190 1.49 13.62 -22.84
C ASP A 190 0.28 12.70 -22.58
N ASN A 191 0.41 11.40 -22.84
CA ASN A 191 -0.65 10.41 -22.63
C ASN A 191 -0.08 9.00 -22.52
N CYS A 192 -0.92 8.06 -22.02
CA CYS A 192 -0.53 6.67 -21.82
C CYS A 192 -0.13 5.94 -23.11
N GLN A 193 -0.72 6.27 -24.26
CA GLN A 193 -0.36 5.66 -25.54
C GLN A 193 1.08 5.99 -25.95
N GLN A 194 1.51 7.23 -25.71
CA GLN A 194 2.91 7.62 -25.93
C GLN A 194 3.87 6.91 -24.96
N ALA A 195 3.46 6.74 -23.68
CA ALA A 195 4.25 5.99 -22.70
C ALA A 195 4.42 4.52 -23.16
N ILE A 196 3.34 3.87 -23.55
CA ILE A 196 3.34 2.49 -24.05
C ILE A 196 4.21 2.36 -25.31
N ALA A 197 4.11 3.30 -26.25
CA ALA A 197 4.93 3.32 -27.45
C ALA A 197 6.45 3.49 -27.14
N LYS A 198 6.80 4.02 -25.95
CA LYS A 198 8.17 4.11 -25.43
C LYS A 198 8.56 2.91 -24.57
N GLY A 199 7.72 1.88 -24.47
CA GLY A 199 7.98 0.69 -23.67
C GLY A 199 7.71 0.83 -22.16
N ILE A 200 7.00 1.88 -21.74
CA ILE A 200 6.61 2.07 -20.34
C ILE A 200 5.23 1.44 -20.13
N ALA A 201 5.12 0.60 -19.11
CA ALA A 201 3.85 0.08 -18.61
C ALA A 201 3.66 0.50 -17.15
N MET A 202 2.42 0.66 -16.72
CA MET A 202 2.08 0.98 -15.34
C MET A 202 1.01 0.03 -14.81
N VAL A 203 1.24 -0.51 -13.62
CA VAL A 203 0.23 -1.26 -12.86
C VAL A 203 -0.29 -0.31 -11.77
N PRO A 204 -1.54 0.15 -11.84
CA PRO A 204 -2.09 1.11 -10.89
C PRO A 204 -2.40 0.48 -9.53
N GLU A 205 -2.43 1.31 -8.48
CA GLU A 205 -2.83 0.92 -7.14
C GLU A 205 -4.34 0.54 -7.08
N ASP A 206 -5.21 1.39 -7.62
CA ASP A 206 -6.65 1.13 -7.71
C ASP A 206 -6.99 0.38 -9.01
N ARG A 207 -7.08 -0.95 -8.91
CA ARG A 207 -7.42 -1.82 -10.03
C ARG A 207 -8.85 -1.62 -10.55
N LYS A 208 -9.77 -1.20 -9.68
CA LYS A 208 -11.19 -1.04 -10.07
C LYS A 208 -11.40 0.25 -10.86
N LYS A 209 -10.67 1.30 -10.50
CA LYS A 209 -10.79 2.61 -11.14
C LYS A 209 -9.89 2.75 -12.36
N ASP A 210 -8.66 2.26 -12.26
CA ASP A 210 -7.59 2.59 -13.22
C ASP A 210 -6.99 1.36 -13.92
N GLY A 211 -7.37 0.13 -13.54
CA GLY A 211 -6.67 -1.10 -13.95
C GLY A 211 -7.48 -2.13 -14.74
N ILE A 212 -8.80 -1.97 -14.85
CA ILE A 212 -9.65 -2.91 -15.58
C ILE A 212 -10.29 -2.18 -16.77
N VAL A 213 -9.97 -2.63 -17.95
CA VAL A 213 -10.58 -2.20 -19.21
C VAL A 213 -11.70 -3.15 -19.58
#